data_e43a81dceea653684a0aefbb1fc7fcce
#
_entry.id   e43a81dceea653684a0aefbb1fc7fcce
#
_cell.length_a   1.000
_cell.length_b   1.000
_cell.length_c   1.000
_cell.angle_alpha   90.00
_cell.angle_beta   90.00
_cell.angle_gamma   90.00
#
_symmetry.space_group_name_H-M   'P 1'
#
loop_
_entity.id
_entity.type
_entity.pdbx_description
1 polymer ?
#
loop_
_entity_poly.entity_id
_entity_poly.type
_entity_poly.pdbx_seq_one_letter_code
_entity_poly.pdbx_strand_id
1 'polypeptide(L)'
;MLLVVALAALALLIVALVSAVGSLNPFGSETKDRSGPVLLKSLEDLSQYRAASANMQVVVDVEQDDKLLPSFIRGERTLFVAAGTVDAAVDFSGLSKDPNAVKVSDDRKAVTITLPAATLTEARLDPSRSRVYDRDRGITNRVEDVFSDNPGDQQPVYELATRKLSEAAKADPELRKRAQENTQHMLEGMMRGLGFEQVTVRFQPAR
;
A
#
# COMPACT_ATOMS: atom_id res chain seq x y z
N MET A 1 80.89 5.54 21.43
CA MET A 1 79.88 6.43 22.00
C MET A 1 78.87 6.98 20.92
N LEU A 2 79.37 7.51 19.82
CA LEU A 2 78.51 8.08 18.77
C LEU A 2 77.48 7.09 18.19
N LEU A 3 77.87 5.83 18.00
CA LEU A 3 77.00 4.79 17.40
C LEU A 3 75.82 4.41 18.33
N VAL A 4 76.03 4.39 19.64
CA VAL A 4 74.99 4.11 20.66
C VAL A 4 74.00 5.27 20.72
N VAL A 5 74.45 6.50 20.61
CA VAL A 5 73.58 7.68 20.60
C VAL A 5 72.75 7.73 19.33
N ALA A 6 73.33 7.37 18.18
CA ALA A 6 72.58 7.30 16.92
C ALA A 6 71.47 6.22 16.91
N LEU A 7 71.76 5.03 17.51
CA LEU A 7 70.76 3.96 17.67
C LEU A 7 69.63 4.33 18.62
N ALA A 8 69.97 5.03 19.72
CA ALA A 8 68.95 5.49 20.68
C ALA A 8 68.05 6.58 20.05
N ALA A 9 68.63 7.49 19.25
CA ALA A 9 67.85 8.51 18.53
C ALA A 9 66.93 7.89 17.45
N LEU A 10 67.40 6.87 16.74
CA LEU A 10 66.59 6.15 15.74
C LEU A 10 65.46 5.38 16.41
N ALA A 11 65.70 4.74 17.56
CA ALA A 11 64.64 4.04 18.31
C ALA A 11 63.55 4.99 18.81
N LEU A 12 63.93 6.17 19.33
CA LEU A 12 62.98 7.22 19.73
C LEU A 12 62.15 7.75 18.56
N LEU A 13 62.76 7.88 17.38
CA LEU A 13 62.08 8.36 16.18
C LEU A 13 61.07 7.31 15.69
N ILE A 14 61.39 6.04 15.73
CA ILE A 14 60.50 4.93 15.41
C ILE A 14 59.32 4.89 16.38
N VAL A 15 59.57 5.02 17.70
CA VAL A 15 58.49 5.03 18.72
C VAL A 15 57.58 6.25 18.50
N ALA A 16 58.12 7.43 18.19
CA ALA A 16 57.34 8.62 17.88
C ALA A 16 56.48 8.43 16.63
N LEU A 17 57.01 7.80 15.57
CA LEU A 17 56.31 7.52 14.32
C LEU A 17 55.17 6.50 14.55
N VAL A 18 55.42 5.44 15.29
CA VAL A 18 54.41 4.43 15.61
C VAL A 18 53.28 5.03 16.46
N SER A 19 53.62 5.92 17.43
CA SER A 19 52.59 6.62 18.23
C SER A 19 51.78 7.60 17.43
N ALA A 20 52.37 8.29 16.46
CA ALA A 20 51.65 9.20 15.57
C ALA A 20 50.72 8.47 14.58
N VAL A 21 51.12 7.31 14.06
CA VAL A 21 50.29 6.47 13.18
C VAL A 21 49.18 5.76 13.97
N GLY A 22 49.42 5.40 15.22
CA GLY A 22 48.43 4.75 16.11
C GLY A 22 47.26 5.68 16.48
N SER A 23 47.46 7.01 16.40
CA SER A 23 46.37 7.98 16.62
C SER A 23 45.50 8.24 15.35
N LEU A 24 46.00 7.89 14.16
CA LEU A 24 45.26 7.86 12.94
C LEU A 24 44.62 6.46 12.80
N ASN A 25 43.41 6.30 13.31
CA ASN A 25 42.66 5.05 13.20
C ASN A 25 42.03 4.95 11.80
N PRO A 26 42.78 4.49 10.74
CA PRO A 26 42.25 4.44 9.38
C PRO A 26 41.16 3.39 9.19
N PHE A 27 40.91 2.56 10.18
CA PHE A 27 39.87 1.54 10.25
C PHE A 27 38.91 1.77 11.41
N GLY A 28 38.87 2.95 11.98
CA GLY A 28 37.86 3.38 12.93
C GLY A 28 36.52 3.46 12.25
N SER A 29 35.76 2.38 12.26
CA SER A 29 34.34 2.42 11.87
C SER A 29 33.60 3.25 12.92
N GLU A 30 33.36 4.53 12.66
CA GLU A 30 32.31 5.27 13.35
C GLU A 30 31.01 4.57 13.06
N THR A 31 30.50 3.83 14.02
CA THR A 31 29.15 3.29 13.98
C THR A 31 28.19 4.49 14.14
N LYS A 32 27.94 5.19 13.03
CA LYS A 32 26.83 6.14 12.96
C LYS A 32 25.54 5.33 13.07
N ASP A 33 24.90 5.41 14.22
CA ASP A 33 23.56 4.88 14.43
C ASP A 33 22.59 5.57 13.47
N ARG A 34 22.30 4.92 12.34
CA ARG A 34 21.36 5.35 11.29
C ARG A 34 19.98 4.73 11.46
N SER A 35 19.69 4.11 12.59
CA SER A 35 18.52 3.27 12.79
C SER A 35 17.18 4.02 12.88
N GLY A 36 17.14 5.34 13.01
CA GLY A 36 15.90 6.10 13.09
C GLY A 36 15.24 6.45 11.73
N PRO A 37 15.98 6.96 10.72
CA PRO A 37 15.37 7.44 9.48
C PRO A 37 15.02 6.36 8.46
N VAL A 38 15.69 5.20 8.48
CA VAL A 38 15.60 4.20 7.40
C VAL A 38 14.24 3.50 7.38
N LEU A 39 13.65 3.22 8.52
CA LEU A 39 12.34 2.58 8.59
C LEU A 39 11.22 3.49 8.08
N LEU A 40 11.24 4.77 8.49
CA LEU A 40 10.27 5.77 8.03
C LEU A 40 10.34 5.95 6.51
N LYS A 41 11.54 5.96 5.93
CA LYS A 41 11.72 6.04 4.48
C LYS A 41 11.19 4.81 3.76
N SER A 42 11.39 3.61 4.29
CA SER A 42 10.86 2.37 3.71
C SER A 42 9.34 2.29 3.77
N LEU A 43 8.72 2.86 4.81
CA LEU A 43 7.25 2.97 4.91
C LEU A 43 6.68 4.06 4.00
N GLU A 44 7.44 5.13 3.72
CA GLU A 44 7.04 6.19 2.81
C GLU A 44 7.06 5.74 1.35
N ASP A 45 8.03 4.93 0.95
CA ASP A 45 8.11 4.35 -0.40
C ASP A 45 6.90 3.44 -0.71
N LEU A 46 6.23 2.92 0.33
CA LEU A 46 4.92 2.28 0.29
C LEU A 46 3.81 3.35 0.44
N SER A 47 3.68 4.24 -0.54
CA SER A 47 2.71 5.36 -0.47
C SER A 47 1.28 4.91 -0.22
N GLN A 48 0.89 3.73 -0.68
CA GLN A 48 -0.42 3.12 -0.41
C GLN A 48 -0.28 1.63 -0.09
N TYR A 49 -0.74 1.22 1.08
CA TYR A 49 -0.84 -0.18 1.45
C TYR A 49 -2.25 -0.70 1.22
N ARG A 50 -2.42 -1.58 0.23
CA ARG A 50 -3.68 -2.30 -0.02
C ARG A 50 -3.82 -3.43 0.99
N ALA A 51 -4.56 -3.15 2.05
CA ALA A 51 -4.63 -4.03 3.21
C ALA A 51 -5.78 -5.04 3.15
N ALA A 52 -6.80 -4.78 2.32
CA ALA A 52 -7.92 -5.69 2.08
C ALA A 52 -8.42 -5.56 0.65
N SER A 53 -8.99 -6.63 0.13
CA SER A 53 -9.58 -6.69 -1.20
C SER A 53 -10.89 -7.48 -1.14
N ALA A 54 -11.94 -6.95 -1.79
CA ALA A 54 -13.22 -7.62 -1.90
C ALA A 54 -13.55 -7.93 -3.36
N ASN A 55 -13.88 -9.19 -3.63
CA ASN A 55 -14.51 -9.58 -4.89
C ASN A 55 -16.02 -9.41 -4.73
N MET A 56 -16.61 -8.62 -5.59
CA MET A 56 -18.02 -8.25 -5.53
C MET A 56 -18.71 -8.57 -6.85
N GLN A 57 -20.01 -8.82 -6.76
CA GLN A 57 -20.87 -8.93 -7.92
C GLN A 57 -22.09 -8.03 -7.73
N VAL A 58 -22.48 -7.33 -8.77
CA VAL A 58 -23.68 -6.52 -8.77
C VAL A 58 -24.54 -6.89 -9.98
N VAL A 59 -25.84 -6.88 -9.79
CA VAL A 59 -26.80 -7.05 -10.89
C VAL A 59 -27.25 -5.67 -11.33
N VAL A 60 -27.03 -5.37 -12.59
CA VAL A 60 -27.49 -4.16 -13.24
C VAL A 60 -28.70 -4.56 -14.09
N ASP A 61 -29.87 -4.12 -13.67
CA ASP A 61 -31.12 -4.29 -14.42
C ASP A 61 -31.28 -3.04 -15.30
N VAL A 62 -31.28 -3.26 -16.59
CA VAL A 62 -31.35 -2.16 -17.56
C VAL A 62 -32.68 -2.23 -18.26
N GLU A 63 -33.54 -1.25 -17.99
CA GLU A 63 -34.78 -1.06 -18.72
C GLU A 63 -34.56 -0.23 -20.01
N GLN A 64 -35.40 -0.46 -20.98
CA GLN A 64 -35.31 -0.12 -22.43
C GLN A 64 -35.18 1.37 -22.77
N ASP A 65 -35.39 2.30 -21.83
CA ASP A 65 -35.50 3.74 -22.13
C ASP A 65 -34.18 4.52 -22.10
N ASP A 66 -33.07 3.88 -21.75
CA ASP A 66 -31.77 4.56 -21.66
C ASP A 66 -31.11 4.64 -23.04
N LYS A 67 -31.23 5.80 -23.69
CA LYS A 67 -30.63 6.12 -25.01
C LYS A 67 -29.09 6.04 -25.02
N LEU A 68 -28.49 5.86 -23.87
CA LEU A 68 -27.04 5.77 -23.70
C LEU A 68 -26.53 4.32 -23.75
N LEU A 69 -27.43 3.34 -23.88
CA LEU A 69 -27.05 1.94 -23.88
C LEU A 69 -26.83 1.38 -25.27
N PRO A 70 -25.86 0.48 -25.45
CA PRO A 70 -25.60 -0.21 -26.70
C PRO A 70 -26.85 -0.94 -27.24
N SER A 71 -26.94 -1.07 -28.57
CA SER A 71 -28.11 -1.63 -29.25
C SER A 71 -28.43 -3.07 -28.84
N PHE A 72 -27.47 -3.85 -28.43
CA PHE A 72 -27.65 -5.25 -27.98
C PHE A 72 -28.33 -5.35 -26.60
N ILE A 73 -28.30 -4.27 -25.79
CA ILE A 73 -29.00 -4.17 -24.50
C ILE A 73 -30.38 -3.52 -24.69
N ARG A 74 -30.64 -2.90 -25.83
CA ARG A 74 -31.92 -2.27 -26.20
C ARG A 74 -32.93 -3.30 -26.70
N GLY A 75 -33.07 -4.37 -26.12
CA GLY A 75 -34.10 -5.34 -26.35
C GLY A 75 -34.96 -5.48 -25.12
N GLU A 76 -35.64 -6.56 -25.01
CA GLU A 76 -36.33 -6.93 -23.80
C GLU A 76 -35.35 -6.94 -22.59
N ARG A 77 -35.89 -6.71 -21.40
CA ARG A 77 -35.18 -6.54 -20.11
C ARG A 77 -33.91 -7.40 -19.97
N THR A 78 -32.76 -6.76 -20.07
CA THR A 78 -31.46 -7.41 -19.99
C THR A 78 -30.84 -7.22 -18.59
N LEU A 79 -30.45 -8.32 -17.94
CA LEU A 79 -29.72 -8.30 -16.69
C LEU A 79 -28.23 -8.43 -16.98
N PHE A 80 -27.45 -7.47 -16.52
CA PHE A 80 -26.00 -7.54 -16.57
C PHE A 80 -25.45 -7.86 -15.17
N VAL A 81 -24.82 -9.02 -15.00
CA VAL A 81 -24.12 -9.41 -13.77
C VAL A 81 -22.66 -9.00 -13.91
N ALA A 82 -22.31 -7.91 -13.27
CA ALA A 82 -20.95 -7.40 -13.25
C ALA A 82 -20.18 -7.96 -12.06
N ALA A 83 -19.04 -8.59 -12.33
CA ALA A 83 -18.09 -9.00 -11.32
C ALA A 83 -16.89 -8.05 -11.29
N GLY A 84 -16.36 -7.76 -10.12
CA GLY A 84 -15.22 -6.86 -9.99
C GLY A 84 -14.56 -6.94 -8.63
N THR A 85 -13.49 -6.18 -8.48
CA THR A 85 -12.70 -6.12 -7.26
C THR A 85 -12.58 -4.67 -6.80
N VAL A 86 -12.76 -4.45 -5.49
CA VAL A 86 -12.52 -3.18 -4.82
C VAL A 86 -11.49 -3.43 -3.72
N ASP A 87 -10.44 -2.61 -3.68
CA ASP A 87 -9.45 -2.68 -2.63
C ASP A 87 -9.72 -1.58 -1.59
N ALA A 88 -9.34 -1.87 -0.34
CA ALA A 88 -9.23 -0.85 0.69
C ALA A 88 -7.75 -0.65 1.03
N ALA A 89 -7.31 0.59 0.97
CA ALA A 89 -5.92 0.98 1.16
C ALA A 89 -5.77 2.03 2.28
N VAL A 90 -4.63 1.99 2.95
CA VAL A 90 -4.21 3.01 3.92
C VAL A 90 -3.05 3.80 3.31
N ASP A 91 -3.14 5.11 3.37
CA ASP A 91 -2.10 6.02 2.88
C ASP A 91 -1.01 6.21 3.92
N PHE A 92 0.23 5.86 3.58
CA PHE A 92 1.41 6.02 4.41
C PHE A 92 2.25 7.25 4.03
N SER A 93 1.89 7.97 2.97
CA SER A 93 2.67 9.11 2.47
C SER A 93 2.82 10.25 3.47
N GLY A 94 1.94 10.31 4.47
CA GLY A 94 1.98 11.29 5.55
C GLY A 94 2.96 10.96 6.68
N LEU A 95 3.46 9.74 6.77
CA LEU A 95 4.28 9.30 7.92
C LEU A 95 5.59 10.09 8.07
N SER A 96 6.22 10.47 6.98
CA SER A 96 7.45 11.28 7.00
C SER A 96 7.20 12.78 7.01
N LYS A 97 6.01 13.22 6.58
CA LYS A 97 5.66 14.64 6.46
C LYS A 97 5.10 15.23 7.76
N ASP A 98 4.44 14.39 8.57
CA ASP A 98 3.89 14.82 9.87
C ASP A 98 4.77 14.30 11.02
N PRO A 99 5.49 15.18 11.72
CA PRO A 99 6.32 14.80 12.88
C PRO A 99 5.53 14.12 14.00
N ASN A 100 4.21 14.29 14.02
CA ASN A 100 3.32 13.68 15.00
C ASN A 100 2.76 12.33 14.57
N ALA A 101 2.97 11.94 13.31
CA ALA A 101 2.47 10.67 12.79
C ALA A 101 3.13 9.45 13.47
N VAL A 102 4.41 9.57 13.86
CA VAL A 102 5.15 8.53 14.58
C VAL A 102 5.78 9.13 15.82
N LYS A 103 5.39 8.63 16.99
CA LYS A 103 5.91 9.04 18.29
C LYS A 103 6.58 7.85 18.97
N VAL A 104 7.86 7.99 19.29
CA VAL A 104 8.63 7.00 20.01
C VAL A 104 8.87 7.53 21.42
N SER A 105 8.71 6.66 22.44
CA SER A 105 9.03 7.01 23.83
C SER A 105 10.55 7.22 24.04
N ASP A 106 10.91 7.99 25.07
CA ASP A 106 12.32 8.31 25.36
C ASP A 106 13.17 7.06 25.66
N ASP A 107 12.57 6.05 26.26
CA ASP A 107 13.19 4.75 26.54
C ASP A 107 13.23 3.82 25.31
N ARG A 108 12.67 4.25 24.17
CA ARG A 108 12.55 3.51 22.92
C ARG A 108 11.80 2.17 23.03
N LYS A 109 10.98 2.00 24.06
CA LYS A 109 10.19 0.76 24.26
C LYS A 109 8.79 0.84 23.70
N ALA A 110 8.23 2.04 23.54
CA ALA A 110 6.91 2.25 23.02
C ALA A 110 6.92 3.09 21.74
N VAL A 111 6.03 2.75 20.81
CA VAL A 111 5.79 3.53 19.60
C VAL A 111 4.29 3.71 19.37
N THR A 112 3.90 4.93 19.01
CA THR A 112 2.54 5.25 18.56
C THR A 112 2.60 5.72 17.11
N ILE A 113 1.81 5.08 16.25
CA ILE A 113 1.70 5.41 14.82
C ILE A 113 0.27 5.89 14.56
N THR A 114 0.13 7.07 13.97
CA THR A 114 -1.16 7.65 13.60
C THR A 114 -1.28 7.70 12.08
N LEU A 115 -2.32 7.08 11.55
CA LEU A 115 -2.59 6.92 10.12
C LEU A 115 -3.93 7.53 9.75
N PRO A 116 -4.15 7.93 8.50
CA PRO A 116 -5.48 8.23 8.00
C PRO A 116 -6.35 6.97 7.98
N ALA A 117 -7.66 7.15 8.00
CA ALA A 117 -8.60 6.05 7.81
C ALA A 117 -8.38 5.36 6.45
N ALA A 118 -8.68 4.06 6.39
CA ALA A 118 -8.65 3.33 5.13
C ALA A 118 -9.66 3.91 4.12
N THR A 119 -9.22 4.04 2.88
CA THR A 119 -10.02 4.51 1.75
C THR A 119 -10.24 3.38 0.75
N LEU A 120 -11.38 3.43 0.05
CA LEU A 120 -11.65 2.48 -1.05
C LEU A 120 -11.03 2.98 -2.33
N THR A 121 -10.42 2.08 -3.09
CA THR A 121 -9.99 2.35 -4.46
C THR A 121 -11.19 2.30 -5.42
N GLU A 122 -11.00 2.78 -6.63
CA GLU A 122 -11.98 2.59 -7.68
C GLU A 122 -12.18 1.10 -7.97
N ALA A 123 -13.43 0.72 -8.22
CA ALA A 123 -13.76 -0.66 -8.55
C ALA A 123 -13.12 -1.05 -9.90
N ARG A 124 -12.51 -2.22 -9.94
CA ARG A 124 -11.98 -2.82 -11.17
C ARG A 124 -12.92 -3.92 -11.63
N LEU A 125 -13.60 -3.68 -12.74
CA LEU A 125 -14.44 -4.68 -13.38
C LEU A 125 -13.57 -5.84 -13.90
N ASP A 126 -14.07 -7.04 -13.76
CA ASP A 126 -13.51 -8.25 -14.36
C ASP A 126 -14.45 -8.75 -15.49
N PRO A 127 -14.15 -8.45 -16.76
CA PRO A 127 -14.97 -8.85 -17.87
C PRO A 127 -15.12 -10.37 -17.97
N SER A 128 -14.05 -11.12 -17.63
CA SER A 128 -14.05 -12.58 -17.76
C SER A 128 -15.01 -13.27 -16.79
N ARG A 129 -15.36 -12.61 -15.69
CA ARG A 129 -16.33 -13.09 -14.69
C ARG A 129 -17.68 -12.39 -14.76
N SER A 130 -17.80 -11.38 -15.62
CA SER A 130 -19.05 -10.68 -15.85
C SER A 130 -19.88 -11.39 -16.92
N ARG A 131 -21.21 -11.31 -16.83
CA ARG A 131 -22.12 -12.02 -17.75
C ARG A 131 -23.33 -11.16 -18.07
N VAL A 132 -23.79 -11.29 -19.31
CA VAL A 132 -25.07 -10.75 -19.75
C VAL A 132 -26.10 -11.88 -19.69
N TYR A 133 -27.23 -11.62 -19.09
CA TYR A 133 -28.37 -12.52 -19.01
C TYR A 133 -29.53 -11.94 -19.81
N ASP A 134 -29.83 -12.55 -20.94
CA ASP A 134 -30.93 -12.20 -21.80
C ASP A 134 -32.08 -13.20 -21.55
N ARG A 135 -33.30 -12.68 -21.35
CA ARG A 135 -34.47 -13.49 -21.04
C ARG A 135 -34.84 -14.48 -22.14
N ASP A 136 -34.60 -14.10 -23.41
CA ASP A 136 -35.01 -14.92 -24.56
C ASP A 136 -33.93 -15.90 -25.04
N ARG A 137 -32.66 -15.68 -24.68
CA ARG A 137 -31.53 -16.47 -25.17
C ARG A 137 -30.82 -17.26 -24.06
N GLY A 138 -31.22 -17.11 -22.81
CA GLY A 138 -30.57 -17.73 -21.68
C GLY A 138 -29.24 -17.06 -21.30
N ILE A 139 -28.38 -17.78 -20.59
CA ILE A 139 -27.04 -17.27 -20.24
C ILE A 139 -26.20 -17.34 -21.51
N THR A 140 -26.03 -16.23 -22.18
CA THR A 140 -25.12 -16.11 -23.31
C THR A 140 -23.84 -15.46 -22.89
N ASN A 141 -22.77 -16.16 -23.09
CA ASN A 141 -21.39 -15.74 -23.28
C ASN A 141 -20.77 -14.73 -22.31
N ARG A 142 -19.46 -14.82 -22.17
CA ARG A 142 -18.62 -13.84 -21.50
C ARG A 142 -18.86 -12.48 -22.15
N VAL A 143 -18.77 -11.42 -21.35
CA VAL A 143 -18.94 -10.04 -21.83
C VAL A 143 -18.05 -9.73 -23.03
N GLU A 144 -16.87 -10.33 -23.09
CA GLU A 144 -15.93 -10.21 -24.23
C GLU A 144 -16.53 -10.69 -25.57
N ASP A 145 -17.30 -11.78 -25.56
CA ASP A 145 -17.92 -12.34 -26.77
C ASP A 145 -19.08 -11.49 -27.28
N VAL A 146 -19.78 -10.81 -26.37
CA VAL A 146 -20.92 -9.93 -26.69
C VAL A 146 -20.44 -8.60 -27.28
N PHE A 147 -19.26 -8.14 -26.91
CA PHE A 147 -18.68 -6.86 -27.34
C PHE A 147 -17.70 -6.96 -28.49
N SER A 148 -17.49 -8.14 -29.07
CA SER A 148 -16.50 -8.34 -30.13
C SER A 148 -16.74 -7.50 -31.38
N ASP A 149 -18.02 -7.13 -31.67
CA ASP A 149 -18.41 -6.45 -32.90
C ASP A 149 -18.24 -4.92 -32.86
N ASN A 150 -18.24 -4.30 -31.65
CA ASN A 150 -18.03 -2.86 -31.50
C ASN A 150 -17.46 -2.46 -30.13
N PRO A 151 -16.14 -2.30 -30.00
CA PRO A 151 -15.48 -1.94 -28.73
C PRO A 151 -15.98 -0.60 -28.14
N GLY A 152 -16.49 0.32 -28.95
CA GLY A 152 -17.01 1.60 -28.47
C GLY A 152 -18.29 1.50 -27.64
N ASP A 153 -19.05 0.43 -27.81
CA ASP A 153 -20.29 0.20 -27.10
C ASP A 153 -20.11 -0.36 -25.69
N GLN A 154 -18.89 -0.78 -25.35
CA GLN A 154 -18.56 -1.39 -24.05
C GLN A 154 -18.45 -0.34 -22.93
N GLN A 155 -17.96 0.85 -23.26
CA GLN A 155 -17.57 1.85 -22.26
C GLN A 155 -18.72 2.28 -21.34
N PRO A 156 -19.93 2.61 -21.82
CA PRO A 156 -21.03 3.02 -20.95
C PRO A 156 -21.46 1.94 -19.95
N VAL A 157 -21.44 0.67 -20.38
CA VAL A 157 -21.81 -0.48 -19.55
C VAL A 157 -20.75 -0.71 -18.45
N TYR A 158 -19.47 -0.60 -18.81
CA TYR A 158 -18.36 -0.75 -17.88
C TYR A 158 -18.36 0.39 -16.84
N GLU A 159 -18.63 1.62 -17.27
CA GLU A 159 -18.75 2.76 -16.36
C GLU A 159 -19.93 2.57 -15.39
N LEU A 160 -21.07 2.12 -15.87
CA LEU A 160 -22.24 1.86 -15.02
C LEU A 160 -21.93 0.75 -14.02
N ALA A 161 -21.34 -0.35 -14.47
CA ALA A 161 -20.96 -1.47 -13.63
C ALA A 161 -19.92 -1.07 -12.56
N THR A 162 -18.90 -0.31 -12.96
CA THR A 162 -17.87 0.20 -12.06
C THR A 162 -18.47 1.13 -11.00
N ARG A 163 -19.40 2.01 -11.38
CA ARG A 163 -20.12 2.85 -10.40
C ARG A 163 -20.93 2.01 -9.42
N LYS A 164 -21.69 1.02 -9.90
CA LYS A 164 -22.50 0.14 -9.04
C LYS A 164 -21.65 -0.70 -8.09
N LEU A 165 -20.52 -1.23 -8.55
CA LEU A 165 -19.55 -1.93 -7.70
C LEU A 165 -18.97 -1.01 -6.63
N SER A 166 -18.61 0.23 -7.02
CA SER A 166 -18.08 1.22 -6.08
C SER A 166 -19.14 1.66 -5.06
N GLU A 167 -20.38 1.82 -5.46
CA GLU A 167 -21.52 2.11 -4.55
C GLU A 167 -21.74 0.96 -3.56
N ALA A 168 -21.73 -0.28 -4.03
CA ALA A 168 -21.88 -1.46 -3.19
C ALA A 168 -20.74 -1.56 -2.16
N ALA A 169 -19.49 -1.29 -2.58
CA ALA A 169 -18.34 -1.29 -1.68
C ALA A 169 -18.42 -0.14 -0.66
N LYS A 170 -18.92 1.03 -1.03
CA LYS A 170 -19.10 2.16 -0.10
C LYS A 170 -20.15 1.84 0.96
N ALA A 171 -21.18 1.08 0.62
CA ALA A 171 -22.23 0.65 1.52
C ALA A 171 -21.76 -0.43 2.52
N ASP A 172 -20.65 -1.12 2.24
CA ASP A 172 -20.07 -2.12 3.12
C ASP A 172 -18.95 -1.51 3.98
N PRO A 173 -19.16 -1.31 5.30
CA PRO A 173 -18.13 -0.80 6.19
C PRO A 173 -17.03 -1.82 6.50
N GLU A 174 -17.31 -3.12 6.34
CA GLU A 174 -16.40 -4.20 6.77
C GLU A 174 -15.09 -4.21 5.98
N LEU A 175 -15.13 -3.83 4.69
CA LEU A 175 -13.92 -3.81 3.88
C LEU A 175 -12.89 -2.80 4.41
N ARG A 176 -13.34 -1.59 4.77
CA ARG A 176 -12.46 -0.57 5.37
C ARG A 176 -11.97 -0.99 6.75
N LYS A 177 -12.85 -1.58 7.56
CA LYS A 177 -12.50 -2.07 8.90
C LYS A 177 -11.42 -3.15 8.81
N ARG A 178 -11.58 -4.15 7.94
CA ARG A 178 -10.56 -5.19 7.71
C ARG A 178 -9.24 -4.61 7.24
N ALA A 179 -9.26 -3.60 6.38
CA ALA A 179 -8.04 -2.94 5.94
C ALA A 179 -7.30 -2.28 7.11
N GLN A 180 -8.02 -1.62 8.02
CA GLN A 180 -7.42 -1.02 9.21
C GLN A 180 -6.86 -2.08 10.15
N GLU A 181 -7.61 -3.15 10.43
CA GLU A 181 -7.17 -4.26 11.28
C GLU A 181 -5.91 -4.94 10.71
N ASN A 182 -5.90 -5.25 9.42
CA ASN A 182 -4.75 -5.86 8.76
C ASN A 182 -3.52 -4.93 8.79
N THR A 183 -3.73 -3.63 8.57
CA THR A 183 -2.67 -2.61 8.66
C THR A 183 -2.12 -2.53 10.09
N GLN A 184 -3.01 -2.53 11.09
CA GLN A 184 -2.60 -2.53 12.49
C GLN A 184 -1.74 -3.76 12.83
N HIS A 185 -2.21 -4.96 12.50
CA HIS A 185 -1.49 -6.21 12.77
C HIS A 185 -0.12 -6.25 12.08
N MET A 186 -0.07 -5.79 10.83
CA MET A 186 1.18 -5.71 10.07
C MET A 186 2.18 -4.77 10.75
N LEU A 187 1.76 -3.55 11.10
CA LEU A 187 2.63 -2.57 11.76
C LEU A 187 3.04 -3.02 13.16
N GLU A 188 2.13 -3.60 13.94
CA GLU A 188 2.46 -4.18 15.25
C GLU A 188 3.53 -5.26 15.13
N GLY A 189 3.40 -6.16 14.16
CA GLY A 189 4.39 -7.21 13.90
C GLY A 189 5.76 -6.64 13.52
N MET A 190 5.76 -5.65 12.61
CA MET A 190 7.00 -4.97 12.20
C MET A 190 7.69 -4.25 13.35
N MET A 191 6.95 -3.48 14.14
CA MET A 191 7.51 -2.71 15.25
C MET A 191 8.02 -3.62 16.36
N ARG A 192 7.33 -4.71 16.69
CA ARG A 192 7.83 -5.73 17.63
C ARG A 192 9.10 -6.38 17.12
N GLY A 193 9.21 -6.66 15.83
CA GLY A 193 10.43 -7.17 15.19
C GLY A 193 11.62 -6.23 15.31
N LEU A 194 11.37 -4.92 15.49
CA LEU A 194 12.39 -3.89 15.72
C LEU A 194 12.72 -3.67 17.21
N GLY A 195 12.09 -4.43 18.11
CA GLY A 195 12.37 -4.40 19.55
C GLY A 195 11.44 -3.50 20.37
N PHE A 196 10.38 -2.92 19.78
CA PHE A 196 9.37 -2.19 20.56
C PHE A 196 8.50 -3.17 21.36
N GLU A 197 8.39 -2.93 22.66
CA GLU A 197 7.56 -3.73 23.57
C GLU A 197 6.09 -3.35 23.48
N GLN A 198 5.81 -2.05 23.29
CA GLN A 198 4.47 -1.49 23.20
C GLN A 198 4.27 -0.78 21.84
N VAL A 199 3.31 -1.26 21.08
CA VAL A 199 2.97 -0.66 19.78
C VAL A 199 1.51 -0.25 19.77
N THR A 200 1.25 1.00 19.46
CA THR A 200 -0.10 1.56 19.35
C THR A 200 -0.29 2.10 17.94
N VAL A 201 -1.26 1.58 17.21
CA VAL A 201 -1.67 2.11 15.91
C VAL A 201 -3.04 2.76 16.05
N ARG A 202 -3.18 4.00 15.58
CA ARG A 202 -4.41 4.78 15.62
C ARG A 202 -4.78 5.25 14.23
N PHE A 203 -6.08 5.20 13.91
CA PHE A 203 -6.61 5.74 12.67
C PHE A 203 -7.37 7.03 12.95
N GLN A 204 -7.10 8.05 12.15
CA GLN A 204 -7.87 9.28 12.16
C GLN A 204 -9.28 9.00 11.61
N PRO A 205 -10.32 9.74 12.03
CA PRO A 205 -11.65 9.62 11.42
C PRO A 205 -11.58 9.94 9.93
N ALA A 206 -12.40 9.25 9.14
CA ALA A 206 -12.56 9.57 7.72
C ALA A 206 -13.08 11.00 7.59
N ARG A 207 -12.44 11.81 6.75
CA ARG A 207 -12.88 13.16 6.40
C ARG A 207 -14.00 13.14 5.38
#